data_502c98a1cc3a47e434021ca369e7b864
#
_entry.id   502c98a1cc3a47e434021ca369e7b864
#
_cell.length_a   1.000
_cell.length_b   1.000
_cell.length_c   1.000
_cell.angle_alpha   90.00
_cell.angle_beta   90.00
_cell.angle_gamma   90.00
#
_symmetry.space_group_name_H-M   'P 1'
#
loop_
_entity.id
_entity.type
_entity.pdbx_description
1 polymer ?
#
loop_
_entity_poly.entity_id
_entity_poly.type
_entity_poly.pdbx_seq_one_letter_code
_entity_poly.pdbx_strand_id
1 'polypeptide(L)'
;GYPYLYMQFSKKPTFVFHPDWYRDLEYPKEQERGYASREDLYVPGYFELPIKKGESIIFAASTSKSNTATLAPIFEEEREKRIPRDNFVHCLYNAAHQFLNRSKEGENYILAGYPWFKCRGRDTFIALPGLTLPGGERGRFEEVMETAAKGLRQLMTGQPMTVSICEMEKPDVGLWAVWTIQQYAKAVGRERAHKHYGSCLLYTS
;
A
#
# COMPACT_ATOMS: atom_id res chain seq x y z
N GLY A 1 -9.23 -21.96 5.51
CA GLY A 1 -9.31 -22.01 4.05
C GLY A 1 -9.13 -20.63 3.43
N TYR A 2 -8.87 -20.55 2.14
CA TYR A 2 -8.81 -19.28 1.42
C TYR A 2 -10.22 -18.69 1.28
N PRO A 3 -10.37 -17.36 1.24
CA PRO A 3 -11.65 -16.71 0.99
C PRO A 3 -12.14 -17.01 -0.45
N TYR A 4 -13.44 -16.90 -0.65
CA TYR A 4 -13.99 -16.94 -2.00
C TYR A 4 -13.56 -15.72 -2.80
N LEU A 5 -13.30 -15.92 -4.09
CA LEU A 5 -13.11 -14.84 -5.05
C LEU A 5 -14.42 -14.62 -5.82
N TYR A 6 -15.03 -13.46 -5.63
CA TYR A 6 -16.22 -13.04 -6.36
C TYR A 6 -15.81 -12.21 -7.58
N MET A 7 -16.14 -12.70 -8.76
CA MET A 7 -15.94 -11.98 -10.02
C MET A 7 -17.31 -11.50 -10.52
N GLN A 8 -17.45 -10.20 -10.68
CA GLN A 8 -18.74 -9.57 -10.99
C GLN A 8 -18.57 -8.55 -12.10
N PHE A 9 -19.61 -8.39 -12.90
CA PHE A 9 -19.62 -7.48 -14.04
C PHE A 9 -20.84 -6.56 -13.97
N SER A 10 -20.72 -5.35 -14.50
CA SER A 10 -21.84 -4.40 -14.63
C SER A 10 -22.92 -4.88 -15.62
N LYS A 11 -22.61 -5.91 -16.40
CA LYS A 11 -23.49 -6.56 -17.36
C LYS A 11 -23.47 -8.06 -17.10
N LYS A 12 -24.59 -8.76 -17.31
CA LYS A 12 -24.68 -10.20 -17.05
C LYS A 12 -23.72 -10.98 -17.97
N PRO A 13 -22.71 -11.66 -17.43
CA PRO A 13 -21.80 -12.51 -18.21
C PRO A 13 -22.40 -13.91 -18.39
N THR A 14 -21.91 -14.63 -19.39
CA THR A 14 -22.01 -16.08 -19.46
C THR A 14 -20.68 -16.67 -18.99
N PHE A 15 -20.69 -17.47 -17.92
CA PHE A 15 -19.50 -18.20 -17.50
C PHE A 15 -19.45 -19.54 -18.22
N VAL A 16 -18.36 -19.79 -18.94
CA VAL A 16 -18.08 -21.07 -19.60
C VAL A 16 -17.08 -21.83 -18.73
N PHE A 17 -17.56 -22.90 -18.11
CA PHE A 17 -16.68 -23.76 -17.32
C PHE A 17 -15.78 -24.56 -18.28
N HIS A 18 -14.51 -24.23 -18.30
CA HIS A 18 -13.49 -24.88 -19.13
C HIS A 18 -12.17 -24.90 -18.35
N PRO A 19 -12.05 -25.83 -17.36
CA PRO A 19 -10.90 -25.87 -16.48
C PRO A 19 -9.65 -26.32 -17.24
N ASP A 20 -8.58 -25.57 -17.07
CA ASP A 20 -7.26 -25.85 -17.66
C ASP A 20 -6.12 -25.33 -16.78
N TRP A 21 -4.90 -25.72 -17.13
CA TRP A 21 -3.68 -25.26 -16.46
C TRP A 21 -2.75 -24.58 -17.47
N TYR A 22 -2.41 -23.33 -17.19
CA TYR A 22 -1.25 -22.68 -17.80
C TYR A 22 -0.03 -23.17 -17.04
N ARG A 23 0.77 -24.04 -17.67
CA ARG A 23 1.92 -24.65 -17.05
C ARG A 23 3.20 -23.94 -17.40
N ASP A 24 4.14 -23.94 -16.44
CA ASP A 24 5.51 -23.47 -16.62
C ASP A 24 5.58 -22.01 -17.12
N LEU A 25 4.73 -21.14 -16.58
CA LEU A 25 4.80 -19.71 -16.84
C LEU A 25 6.11 -19.15 -16.29
N GLU A 26 6.86 -18.46 -17.14
CA GLU A 26 8.17 -17.89 -16.78
C GLU A 26 8.08 -16.38 -16.51
N TYR A 27 8.77 -15.95 -15.45
CA TYR A 27 8.96 -14.55 -15.07
C TYR A 27 10.43 -14.15 -15.18
N PRO A 28 10.91 -13.73 -16.35
CA PRO A 28 12.34 -13.46 -16.56
C PRO A 28 12.92 -12.42 -15.61
N LYS A 29 12.14 -11.43 -15.21
CA LYS A 29 12.56 -10.39 -14.24
C LYS A 29 12.77 -10.93 -12.82
N GLU A 30 12.01 -11.92 -12.41
CA GLU A 30 12.22 -12.59 -11.13
C GLU A 30 13.43 -13.53 -11.19
N GLN A 31 13.64 -14.17 -12.33
CA GLN A 31 14.84 -14.99 -12.58
C GLN A 31 16.11 -14.15 -12.53
N GLU A 32 16.13 -12.96 -13.16
CA GLU A 32 17.26 -12.02 -13.11
C GLU A 32 17.64 -11.63 -11.67
N ARG A 33 16.66 -11.62 -10.76
CA ARG A 33 16.82 -11.31 -9.33
C ARG A 33 17.17 -12.53 -8.46
N GLY A 34 17.22 -13.73 -9.03
CA GLY A 34 17.46 -14.98 -8.30
C GLY A 34 16.27 -15.48 -7.49
N TYR A 35 15.04 -15.05 -7.80
CA TYR A 35 13.82 -15.54 -7.18
C TYR A 35 13.19 -16.69 -7.95
N ALA A 36 12.22 -17.37 -7.29
CA ALA A 36 11.39 -18.36 -7.97
C ALA A 36 10.67 -17.69 -9.14
N SER A 37 10.89 -18.20 -10.36
CA SER A 37 10.52 -17.54 -11.60
C SER A 37 9.57 -18.36 -12.46
N ARG A 38 9.06 -19.46 -11.96
CA ARG A 38 8.12 -20.34 -12.69
C ARG A 38 6.96 -20.73 -11.79
N GLU A 39 5.78 -20.80 -12.35
CA GLU A 39 4.59 -21.30 -11.67
C GLU A 39 3.57 -21.88 -12.65
N ASP A 40 2.68 -22.71 -12.11
CA ASP A 40 1.49 -23.20 -12.80
C ASP A 40 0.26 -22.43 -12.33
N LEU A 41 -0.55 -21.92 -13.26
CA LEU A 41 -1.78 -21.18 -12.96
C LEU A 41 -3.01 -21.99 -13.41
N TYR A 42 -3.89 -22.25 -12.47
CA TYR A 42 -5.18 -22.89 -12.76
C TYR A 42 -6.20 -21.86 -13.23
N VAL A 43 -6.89 -22.19 -14.35
CA VAL A 43 -7.97 -21.38 -14.92
C VAL A 43 -9.24 -22.19 -14.89
N PRO A 44 -10.29 -21.81 -14.13
CA PRO A 44 -11.54 -22.56 -14.03
C PRO A 44 -12.43 -22.43 -15.26
N GLY A 45 -12.16 -21.45 -16.12
CA GLY A 45 -12.94 -21.14 -17.30
C GLY A 45 -12.83 -19.68 -17.69
N TYR A 46 -13.76 -19.20 -18.51
CA TYR A 46 -13.75 -17.83 -19.00
C TYR A 46 -15.18 -17.23 -19.02
N PHE A 47 -15.23 -15.90 -19.14
CA PHE A 47 -16.48 -15.18 -19.26
C PHE A 47 -16.68 -14.67 -20.68
N GLU A 48 -17.90 -14.84 -21.19
CA GLU A 48 -18.35 -14.25 -22.45
C GLU A 48 -19.32 -13.11 -22.17
N LEU A 49 -19.02 -11.95 -22.74
CA LEU A 49 -19.87 -10.76 -22.63
C LEU A 49 -19.99 -10.10 -24.00
N PRO A 50 -21.21 -9.84 -24.48
CA PRO A 50 -21.40 -9.05 -25.68
C PRO A 50 -21.08 -7.58 -25.38
N ILE A 51 -20.24 -6.95 -26.19
CA ILE A 51 -19.89 -5.52 -26.10
C ILE A 51 -20.15 -4.84 -27.44
N LYS A 52 -20.71 -3.62 -27.39
CA LYS A 52 -20.93 -2.79 -28.56
C LYS A 52 -19.92 -1.66 -28.63
N LYS A 53 -19.69 -1.09 -29.80
CA LYS A 53 -18.83 0.07 -29.96
C LYS A 53 -19.28 1.23 -29.07
N GLY A 54 -18.36 1.75 -28.25
CA GLY A 54 -18.63 2.83 -27.29
C GLY A 54 -19.23 2.38 -25.96
N GLU A 55 -19.50 1.09 -25.77
CA GLU A 55 -19.96 0.53 -24.50
C GLU A 55 -18.74 0.25 -23.58
N SER A 56 -18.92 0.48 -22.28
CA SER A 56 -17.96 0.12 -21.24
C SER A 56 -18.52 -0.97 -20.34
N ILE A 57 -17.69 -1.92 -19.95
CA ILE A 57 -18.04 -2.96 -19.00
C ILE A 57 -17.13 -2.79 -17.78
N ILE A 58 -17.75 -2.75 -16.60
CA ILE A 58 -17.02 -2.67 -15.33
C ILE A 58 -16.90 -4.10 -14.79
N PHE A 59 -15.68 -4.52 -14.51
CA PHE A 59 -15.35 -5.77 -13.85
C PHE A 59 -14.87 -5.50 -12.44
N ALA A 60 -15.36 -6.28 -11.48
CA ALA A 60 -14.93 -6.27 -10.10
C ALA A 60 -14.53 -7.67 -9.64
N ALA A 61 -13.36 -7.81 -9.06
CA ALA A 61 -12.89 -9.01 -8.36
C ALA A 61 -12.68 -8.67 -6.89
N SER A 62 -13.30 -9.41 -5.98
CA SER A 62 -13.30 -9.11 -4.55
C SER A 62 -13.45 -10.38 -3.72
N THR A 63 -12.99 -10.33 -2.47
CA THR A 63 -13.28 -11.37 -1.47
C THR A 63 -14.66 -11.20 -0.82
N SER A 64 -15.37 -10.13 -1.15
CA SER A 64 -16.74 -9.86 -0.70
C SER A 64 -17.68 -9.72 -1.90
N LYS A 65 -18.86 -10.28 -1.78
CA LYS A 65 -19.89 -10.18 -2.82
C LYS A 65 -20.49 -8.78 -2.82
N SER A 66 -20.43 -8.10 -3.96
CA SER A 66 -21.05 -6.78 -4.16
C SER A 66 -22.36 -6.90 -4.95
N ASN A 67 -23.21 -5.88 -4.84
CA ASN A 67 -24.38 -5.77 -5.72
C ASN A 67 -23.90 -5.26 -7.09
N THR A 68 -24.22 -5.96 -8.16
CA THR A 68 -23.82 -5.59 -9.53
C THR A 68 -24.37 -4.22 -9.95
N ALA A 69 -25.53 -3.81 -9.43
CA ALA A 69 -26.10 -2.48 -9.68
C ALA A 69 -25.29 -1.34 -9.08
N THR A 70 -24.46 -1.60 -8.07
CA THR A 70 -23.61 -0.57 -7.43
C THR A 70 -22.21 -0.48 -8.03
N LEU A 71 -21.85 -1.33 -8.99
CA LEU A 71 -20.50 -1.33 -9.57
C LEU A 71 -20.18 -0.04 -10.32
N ALA A 72 -21.13 0.53 -11.06
CA ALA A 72 -20.90 1.75 -11.80
C ALA A 72 -20.69 2.96 -10.86
N PRO A 73 -21.56 3.24 -9.89
CA PRO A 73 -21.31 4.33 -8.94
C PRO A 73 -20.03 4.13 -8.12
N ILE A 74 -19.70 2.91 -7.69
CA ILE A 74 -18.43 2.63 -6.97
C ILE A 74 -17.22 2.92 -7.87
N PHE A 75 -17.27 2.53 -9.13
CA PHE A 75 -16.20 2.80 -10.09
C PHE A 75 -15.99 4.31 -10.30
N GLU A 76 -17.07 5.08 -10.47
CA GLU A 76 -16.98 6.54 -10.64
C GLU A 76 -16.44 7.20 -9.37
N GLU A 77 -16.92 6.82 -8.21
CA GLU A 77 -16.42 7.33 -6.93
C GLU A 77 -14.91 7.05 -6.76
N GLU A 78 -14.47 5.84 -7.09
CA GLU A 78 -13.04 5.49 -7.05
C GLU A 78 -12.22 6.24 -8.11
N ARG A 79 -12.79 6.49 -9.27
CA ARG A 79 -12.15 7.28 -10.32
C ARG A 79 -11.96 8.73 -9.90
N GLU A 80 -12.97 9.34 -9.28
CA GLU A 80 -12.94 10.73 -8.81
C GLU A 80 -11.94 10.95 -7.67
N LYS A 81 -11.75 9.95 -6.80
CA LYS A 81 -10.75 9.99 -5.72
C LYS A 81 -9.30 9.93 -6.22
N ARG A 82 -9.08 9.46 -7.45
CA ARG A 82 -7.73 9.27 -7.98
C ARG A 82 -7.19 10.54 -8.60
N ILE A 83 -5.90 10.79 -8.36
CA ILE A 83 -5.17 11.84 -9.05
C ILE A 83 -5.08 11.46 -10.55
N PRO A 84 -5.46 12.33 -11.49
CA PRO A 84 -5.30 12.07 -12.91
C PRO A 84 -3.85 11.72 -13.26
N ARG A 85 -3.63 10.80 -14.20
CA ARG A 85 -2.28 10.41 -14.66
C ARG A 85 -1.92 11.15 -15.96
N ASP A 86 -2.13 12.44 -15.98
CA ASP A 86 -2.00 13.31 -17.15
C ASP A 86 -0.61 13.97 -17.27
N ASN A 87 0.20 13.91 -16.20
CA ASN A 87 1.57 14.40 -16.19
C ASN A 87 2.45 13.57 -15.24
N PHE A 88 3.77 13.76 -15.36
CA PHE A 88 4.75 13.00 -14.58
C PHE A 88 4.61 13.18 -13.06
N VAL A 89 4.33 14.41 -12.61
CA VAL A 89 4.17 14.70 -11.16
C VAL A 89 2.95 13.98 -10.60
N HIS A 90 1.82 14.00 -11.31
CA HIS A 90 0.62 13.25 -10.93
C HIS A 90 0.88 11.73 -10.91
N CYS A 91 1.67 11.21 -11.84
CA CYS A 91 2.07 9.81 -11.83
C CYS A 91 2.90 9.46 -10.58
N LEU A 92 3.82 10.36 -10.15
CA LEU A 92 4.60 10.18 -8.92
C LEU A 92 3.71 10.18 -7.67
N TYR A 93 2.74 11.09 -7.56
CA TYR A 93 1.79 11.09 -6.44
C TYR A 93 0.95 9.81 -6.40
N ASN A 94 0.44 9.35 -7.54
CA ASN A 94 -0.27 8.08 -7.61
C ASN A 94 0.61 6.91 -7.15
N ALA A 95 1.89 6.90 -7.54
CA ALA A 95 2.83 5.88 -7.10
C ALA A 95 3.11 5.96 -5.59
N ALA A 96 3.30 7.16 -5.05
CA ALA A 96 3.52 7.39 -3.62
C ALA A 96 2.34 6.88 -2.78
N HIS A 97 1.10 7.17 -3.19
CA HIS A 97 -0.10 6.75 -2.48
C HIS A 97 -0.27 5.22 -2.39
N GLN A 98 0.32 4.46 -3.33
CA GLN A 98 0.24 3.00 -3.29
C GLN A 98 1.02 2.39 -2.10
N PHE A 99 2.04 3.08 -1.59
CA PHE A 99 2.83 2.62 -0.46
C PHE A 99 2.23 2.98 0.90
N LEU A 100 1.29 3.94 0.93
CA LEU A 100 0.61 4.38 2.15
C LEU A 100 -0.63 3.51 2.38
N ASN A 101 -0.62 2.76 3.46
CA ASN A 101 -1.65 1.78 3.78
C ASN A 101 -2.18 1.95 5.20
N ARG A 102 -3.37 1.42 5.46
CA ARG A 102 -4.01 1.43 6.77
C ARG A 102 -4.41 0.02 7.17
N SER A 103 -4.08 -0.38 8.39
CA SER A 103 -4.49 -1.67 8.95
C SER A 103 -5.98 -1.67 9.32
N LYS A 104 -6.53 -2.85 9.60
CA LYS A 104 -7.91 -3.00 10.10
C LYS A 104 -8.08 -2.34 11.48
N GLU A 105 -7.02 -2.29 12.25
CA GLU A 105 -6.94 -1.68 13.57
C GLU A 105 -6.78 -0.15 13.50
N GLY A 106 -6.67 0.41 12.30
CA GLY A 106 -6.58 1.86 12.06
C GLY A 106 -5.16 2.41 12.04
N GLU A 107 -4.11 1.58 12.16
CA GLU A 107 -2.72 2.02 12.08
C GLU A 107 -2.33 2.37 10.63
N ASN A 108 -1.65 3.49 10.44
CA ASN A 108 -1.13 3.91 9.15
C ASN A 108 0.34 3.51 9.02
N TYR A 109 0.72 2.95 7.87
CA TYR A 109 2.06 2.41 7.65
C TYR A 109 2.48 2.48 6.18
N ILE A 110 3.78 2.29 5.93
CA ILE A 110 4.37 2.21 4.59
C ILE A 110 4.74 0.77 4.30
N LEU A 111 4.26 0.23 3.18
CA LEU A 111 4.71 -1.05 2.64
C LEU A 111 6.08 -0.87 1.96
N ALA A 112 7.07 -1.65 2.35
CA ALA A 112 8.41 -1.59 1.79
C ALA A 112 8.46 -2.04 0.32
N GLY A 113 7.51 -2.89 -0.10
CA GLY A 113 7.36 -3.32 -1.49
C GLY A 113 6.31 -4.39 -1.67
N TYR A 114 5.54 -4.26 -2.74
CA TYR A 114 4.49 -5.21 -3.12
C TYR A 114 5.05 -6.40 -3.90
N PRO A 115 4.48 -7.60 -3.69
CA PRO A 115 3.62 -8.04 -2.59
C PRO A 115 4.41 -8.69 -1.45
N TRP A 116 5.73 -8.79 -1.55
CA TRP A 116 6.55 -9.67 -0.72
C TRP A 116 7.10 -9.03 0.55
N PHE A 117 7.29 -7.71 0.55
CA PHE A 117 7.86 -7.02 1.69
C PHE A 117 6.77 -6.48 2.59
N LYS A 118 7.00 -6.66 3.91
CA LYS A 118 6.14 -6.12 4.95
C LYS A 118 6.48 -4.64 5.21
N CYS A 119 5.88 -4.08 6.25
CA CYS A 119 6.27 -2.78 6.76
C CYS A 119 7.56 -2.93 7.57
N ARG A 120 8.59 -2.20 7.23
CA ARG A 120 9.90 -2.24 7.91
C ARG A 120 10.25 -0.88 8.46
N GLY A 121 10.88 -0.84 9.64
CA GLY A 121 11.24 0.42 10.30
C GLY A 121 12.13 1.31 9.46
N ARG A 122 13.22 0.77 8.89
CA ARG A 122 14.14 1.51 8.03
C ARG A 122 13.43 2.12 6.82
N ASP A 123 12.71 1.28 6.06
CA ASP A 123 12.00 1.72 4.86
C ASP A 123 10.94 2.78 5.19
N THR A 124 10.24 2.62 6.31
CA THR A 124 9.25 3.59 6.78
C THR A 124 9.89 4.96 7.00
N PHE A 125 10.96 5.04 7.81
CA PHE A 125 11.58 6.33 8.12
C PHE A 125 12.28 6.97 6.93
N ILE A 126 12.94 6.20 6.06
CA ILE A 126 13.60 6.76 4.87
C ILE A 126 12.58 7.26 3.85
N ALA A 127 11.50 6.51 3.61
CA ALA A 127 10.56 6.83 2.54
C ALA A 127 9.52 7.89 2.94
N LEU A 128 9.11 7.94 4.21
CA LEU A 128 8.01 8.77 4.69
C LEU A 128 8.09 10.24 4.28
N PRO A 129 9.23 10.96 4.45
CA PRO A 129 9.31 12.34 4.03
C PRO A 129 9.08 12.54 2.54
N GLY A 130 9.69 11.67 1.70
CA GLY A 130 9.57 11.76 0.25
C GLY A 130 8.18 11.42 -0.29
N LEU A 131 7.49 10.49 0.35
CA LEU A 131 6.14 10.06 -0.06
C LEU A 131 5.05 11.08 0.31
N THR A 132 5.28 11.98 1.29
CA THR A 132 4.21 12.82 1.86
C THR A 132 4.49 14.33 1.78
N LEU A 133 5.67 14.78 2.19
CA LEU A 133 5.93 16.21 2.36
C LEU A 133 5.94 17.02 1.05
N PRO A 134 6.49 16.54 -0.08
CA PRO A 134 6.45 17.27 -1.34
C PRO A 134 5.03 17.49 -1.87
N GLY A 135 4.12 16.56 -1.57
CA GLY A 135 2.69 16.66 -1.91
C GLY A 135 1.87 17.52 -0.95
N GLY A 136 2.49 18.06 0.10
CA GLY A 136 1.77 18.82 1.13
C GLY A 136 0.95 17.94 2.09
N GLU A 137 1.10 16.62 2.05
CA GLU A 137 0.30 15.65 2.82
C GLU A 137 0.84 15.47 4.25
N ARG A 138 0.92 16.58 4.99
CA ARG A 138 1.43 16.59 6.37
C ARG A 138 0.64 15.70 7.32
N GLY A 139 -0.67 15.63 7.15
CA GLY A 139 -1.53 14.75 7.95
C GLY A 139 -1.14 13.28 7.80
N ARG A 140 -0.93 12.81 6.59
CA ARG A 140 -0.47 11.44 6.33
C ARG A 140 0.91 11.16 6.90
N PHE A 141 1.82 12.15 6.85
CA PHE A 141 3.10 12.04 7.53
C PHE A 141 2.92 11.80 9.02
N GLU A 142 2.10 12.65 9.67
CA GLU A 142 1.85 12.59 11.11
C GLU A 142 1.22 11.26 11.51
N GLU A 143 0.24 10.76 10.76
CA GLU A 143 -0.43 9.47 10.99
C GLU A 143 0.53 8.26 10.93
N VAL A 144 1.39 8.20 9.91
CA VAL A 144 2.37 7.11 9.79
C VAL A 144 3.46 7.25 10.86
N MET A 145 3.90 8.48 11.12
CA MET A 145 4.92 8.74 12.14
C MET A 145 4.41 8.40 13.55
N GLU A 146 3.12 8.57 13.85
CA GLU A 146 2.52 8.16 15.12
C GLU A 146 2.66 6.64 15.33
N THR A 147 2.31 5.85 14.32
CA THR A 147 2.48 4.38 14.34
C THR A 147 3.94 3.99 14.53
N ALA A 148 4.86 4.61 13.77
CA ALA A 148 6.28 4.30 13.83
C ALA A 148 6.91 4.71 15.17
N ALA A 149 6.56 5.89 15.69
CA ALA A 149 7.04 6.38 16.99
C ALA A 149 6.51 5.51 18.15
N LYS A 150 5.27 4.99 18.05
CA LYS A 150 4.75 4.01 19.02
C LYS A 150 5.63 2.76 19.05
N GLY A 151 5.99 2.21 17.87
CA GLY A 151 6.87 1.05 17.76
C GLY A 151 8.27 1.32 18.37
N LEU A 152 8.88 2.47 18.08
CA LEU A 152 10.15 2.83 18.68
C LEU A 152 10.06 2.93 20.21
N ARG A 153 9.04 3.58 20.75
CA ARG A 153 8.85 3.66 22.21
C ARG A 153 8.71 2.29 22.84
N GLN A 154 7.93 1.38 22.24
CA GLN A 154 7.76 0.01 22.73
C GLN A 154 9.09 -0.73 22.78
N LEU A 155 9.89 -0.63 21.69
CA LEU A 155 11.22 -1.23 21.65
C LEU A 155 12.14 -0.68 22.76
N MET A 156 12.22 0.65 22.91
CA MET A 156 13.10 1.31 23.86
C MET A 156 12.72 1.04 25.32
N THR A 157 11.44 0.83 25.61
CA THR A 157 10.94 0.53 26.95
C THR A 157 10.82 -0.97 27.24
N GLY A 158 11.25 -1.84 26.32
CA GLY A 158 11.14 -3.30 26.46
C GLY A 158 9.70 -3.81 26.44
N GLN A 159 8.75 -3.01 25.96
CA GLN A 159 7.35 -3.42 25.84
C GLN A 159 7.14 -4.31 24.60
N PRO A 160 6.16 -5.21 24.64
CA PRO A 160 5.81 -6.00 23.48
C PRO A 160 5.42 -5.12 22.28
N MET A 161 5.95 -5.44 21.09
CA MET A 161 5.59 -4.76 19.86
C MET A 161 4.13 -5.05 19.48
N THR A 162 3.32 -4.02 19.40
CA THR A 162 1.90 -4.11 18.99
C THR A 162 1.66 -3.53 17.61
N VAL A 163 2.64 -2.83 17.03
CA VAL A 163 2.54 -2.25 15.69
C VAL A 163 2.96 -3.24 14.61
N SER A 164 2.40 -3.12 13.42
CA SER A 164 2.69 -3.99 12.28
C SER A 164 4.03 -3.69 11.58
N ILE A 165 4.89 -2.86 12.16
CA ILE A 165 6.21 -2.49 11.61
C ILE A 165 7.26 -3.43 12.19
N CYS A 166 7.92 -4.22 11.34
CA CYS A 166 9.00 -5.13 11.74
C CYS A 166 10.39 -4.50 11.61
N GLU A 167 11.40 -5.19 12.11
CA GLU A 167 12.82 -4.79 12.03
C GLU A 167 13.11 -3.40 12.66
N MET A 168 12.34 -3.02 13.69
CA MET A 168 12.56 -1.76 14.41
C MET A 168 13.84 -1.79 15.25
N GLU A 169 14.32 -2.97 15.62
CA GLU A 169 15.52 -3.21 16.43
C GLU A 169 16.84 -3.03 15.67
N LYS A 170 16.81 -2.81 14.35
CA LYS A 170 18.03 -2.58 13.57
C LYS A 170 18.74 -1.30 14.03
N PRO A 171 20.08 -1.33 14.16
CA PRO A 171 20.84 -0.27 14.85
C PRO A 171 20.74 1.12 14.19
N ASP A 172 20.43 1.19 12.90
CA ASP A 172 20.31 2.43 12.17
C ASP A 172 18.88 3.02 12.15
N VAL A 173 17.87 2.26 12.61
CA VAL A 173 16.46 2.70 12.56
C VAL A 173 16.24 3.95 13.40
N GLY A 174 16.83 4.03 14.59
CA GLY A 174 16.77 5.23 15.44
C GLY A 174 17.34 6.47 14.76
N LEU A 175 18.49 6.34 14.06
CA LEU A 175 19.10 7.43 13.31
C LEU A 175 18.22 7.91 12.15
N TRP A 176 17.59 6.98 11.44
CA TRP A 176 16.62 7.30 10.40
C TRP A 176 15.38 7.99 10.94
N ALA A 177 14.91 7.62 12.13
CA ALA A 177 13.80 8.30 12.78
C ALA A 177 14.15 9.78 13.08
N VAL A 178 15.34 10.04 13.60
CA VAL A 178 15.84 11.42 13.83
C VAL A 178 15.90 12.20 12.52
N TRP A 179 16.47 11.61 11.48
CA TRP A 179 16.54 12.23 10.15
C TRP A 179 15.14 12.57 9.61
N THR A 180 14.18 11.66 9.76
CA THR A 180 12.77 11.83 9.34
C THR A 180 12.14 13.03 10.05
N ILE A 181 12.34 13.15 11.38
CA ILE A 181 11.87 14.31 12.17
C ILE A 181 12.54 15.61 11.69
N GLN A 182 13.82 15.56 11.33
CA GLN A 182 14.51 16.73 10.77
C GLN A 182 13.90 17.17 9.42
N GLN A 183 13.55 16.23 8.53
CA GLN A 183 12.87 16.57 7.28
C GLN A 183 11.49 17.19 7.55
N TYR A 184 10.74 16.64 8.48
CA TYR A 184 9.48 17.23 8.92
C TYR A 184 9.66 18.65 9.47
N ALA A 185 10.66 18.86 10.34
CA ALA A 185 10.97 20.18 10.88
C ALA A 185 11.32 21.22 9.82
N LYS A 186 12.00 20.82 8.73
CA LYS A 186 12.25 21.71 7.58
C LYS A 186 10.95 22.12 6.88
N ALA A 187 9.96 21.21 6.80
CA ALA A 187 8.69 21.46 6.12
C ALA A 187 7.66 22.25 6.95
N VAL A 188 7.66 22.11 8.29
CA VAL A 188 6.62 22.70 9.15
C VAL A 188 7.14 23.69 10.21
N GLY A 189 8.45 23.83 10.35
CA GLY A 189 9.10 24.63 11.36
C GLY A 189 9.51 23.81 12.61
N ARG A 190 10.60 24.26 13.26
CA ARG A 190 11.21 23.55 14.40
C ARG A 190 10.28 23.44 15.61
N GLU A 191 9.55 24.51 15.94
CA GLU A 191 8.65 24.54 17.09
C GLU A 191 7.54 23.48 16.97
N ARG A 192 6.90 23.41 15.80
CA ARG A 192 5.87 22.41 15.54
C ARG A 192 6.42 20.98 15.60
N ALA A 193 7.56 20.73 14.97
CA ALA A 193 8.20 19.42 15.01
C ALA A 193 8.59 19.01 16.43
N HIS A 194 9.14 19.94 17.22
CA HIS A 194 9.48 19.69 18.63
C HIS A 194 8.24 19.38 19.49
N LYS A 195 7.15 20.11 19.28
CA LYS A 195 5.88 19.86 19.97
C LYS A 195 5.35 18.45 19.70
N HIS A 196 5.45 17.96 18.47
CA HIS A 196 4.94 16.64 18.09
C HIS A 196 5.89 15.49 18.43
N TYR A 197 7.19 15.68 18.25
CA TYR A 197 8.19 14.59 18.28
C TYR A 197 9.36 14.82 19.22
N GLY A 198 9.36 15.91 19.99
CA GLY A 198 10.47 16.22 20.90
C GLY A 198 10.75 15.11 21.92
N SER A 199 9.68 14.48 22.44
CA SER A 199 9.83 13.33 23.34
C SER A 199 10.44 12.10 22.66
N CYS A 200 10.22 11.91 21.35
CA CYS A 200 10.82 10.80 20.63
C CYS A 200 12.34 10.97 20.48
N LEU A 201 12.83 12.20 20.39
CA LEU A 201 14.26 12.50 20.26
C LEU A 201 15.05 12.20 21.55
N LEU A 202 14.41 12.25 22.71
CA LEU A 202 15.03 11.91 23.99
C LEU A 202 15.33 10.41 24.12
N TYR A 203 14.65 9.57 23.37
CA TYR A 203 14.87 8.11 23.38
C TYR A 203 15.88 7.65 22.33
N THR A 204 16.33 8.51 21.43
CA THR A 204 17.25 8.16 20.34
C THR A 204 18.66 8.76 20.54
N SER A 205 18.87 9.49 21.60
CA SER A 205 20.15 9.99 22.10
C SER A 205 20.64 9.12 23.26
#